data_75645954bbd438cda2afaf7f41f1d896
#
_entry.id   75645954bbd438cda2afaf7f41f1d896
#
_cell.length_a   1.000
_cell.length_b   1.000
_cell.length_c   1.000
_cell.angle_alpha   90.00
_cell.angle_beta   90.00
_cell.angle_gamma   90.00
#
_symmetry.space_group_name_H-M   'P 1'
#
loop_
_entity.id
_entity.type
_entity.pdbx_description
1 polymer ?
#
loop_
_entity_poly.entity_id
_entity_poly.type
_entity_poly.pdbx_seq_one_letter_code
_entity_poly.pdbx_strand_id
1 'polypeptide(L)'
;MVGGEAAAKRPEIIVDPGGVPPAALQSITEAVDAIARLAEDQDGGEINRLRRRARDATLAALATQGYFSPTVTLEAGTDIGGETWDIGIVPGKRTMVSSVDLTFTGRITRPEYAARVQKLRDDWLLKVGQPFINSDWNKAKSALLDEVSVRDFMLARMTASEAEVQADAALAALRVTIDSGPQVRMGELSTEGLERVPDKLITRYVRYSPGSPYDQNRLDEWQQDLQSTAFFRGAFVALRQPGGAQKPAEPASDRARAPGAANAAESAPAGDPVVSGAMPPPPATYDSDGEVTLPVQVRVVEAPPKRFSVSLGVDDEAGVRLESLYRQNVVFGQPVTMESGFSVDRLQQRVYTDIYLPPTERGYKDSIGVLAQHSDIQGLDVTRYALGATRSQERKGAGDSRVTYETRWGLLLAQDHVKIDGGDEYTLPTLTATGEWLRRDVDNKYDPREGNLIALGGGVGVTLDTGEPYTRARFRAQKWWPIGKLDVLTVRGEVGRVWANGNVQVPDDFGFRTGGARSIRGYKYQSIGLKRDNATVCLLYTSPSPRDS
;
A
#
# COMPACT_ATOMS: atom_id res chain seq x y z
N MET A 1 -43.50 29.16 46.36
CA MET A 1 -42.59 27.99 46.24
C MET A 1 -42.68 27.54 44.79
N VAL A 2 -41.73 27.96 44.01
CA VAL A 2 -41.57 27.49 42.60
C VAL A 2 -40.77 26.23 42.71
N GLY A 3 -41.43 25.08 42.48
CA GLY A 3 -40.76 23.79 42.36
C GLY A 3 -39.90 23.82 41.10
N GLY A 4 -38.58 23.81 41.27
CA GLY A 4 -37.65 23.57 40.16
C GLY A 4 -37.87 22.15 39.65
N GLU A 5 -38.39 22.00 38.44
CA GLU A 5 -38.36 20.75 37.70
C GLU A 5 -36.88 20.36 37.53
N ALA A 6 -36.49 19.26 38.17
CA ALA A 6 -35.16 18.71 37.97
C ALA A 6 -35.01 18.31 36.49
N ALA A 7 -34.07 18.90 35.78
CA ALA A 7 -33.75 18.53 34.41
C ALA A 7 -33.59 17.01 34.31
N ALA A 8 -34.32 16.39 33.38
CA ALA A 8 -34.28 14.94 33.19
C ALA A 8 -32.87 14.52 32.74
N LYS A 9 -32.23 13.67 33.53
CA LYS A 9 -30.94 13.10 33.17
C LYS A 9 -31.12 12.09 32.02
N ARG A 10 -30.08 11.92 31.23
CA ARG A 10 -30.04 10.88 30.20
C ARG A 10 -30.39 9.52 30.79
N PRO A 11 -31.35 8.77 30.20
CA PRO A 11 -31.71 7.43 30.66
C PRO A 11 -30.55 6.46 30.58
N GLU A 12 -30.37 5.60 31.56
CA GLU A 12 -29.45 4.46 31.49
C GLU A 12 -30.11 3.34 30.68
N ILE A 13 -29.33 2.75 29.75
CA ILE A 13 -29.82 1.70 28.86
C ILE A 13 -29.35 0.36 29.38
N ILE A 14 -30.28 -0.53 29.67
CA ILE A 14 -30.04 -1.92 30.02
C ILE A 14 -30.64 -2.80 28.94
N VAL A 15 -29.81 -3.57 28.22
CA VAL A 15 -30.26 -4.48 27.16
C VAL A 15 -30.08 -5.92 27.61
N ASP A 16 -31.20 -6.63 27.75
CA ASP A 16 -31.16 -8.10 27.88
C ASP A 16 -31.03 -8.70 26.48
N PRO A 17 -29.87 -9.34 26.15
CA PRO A 17 -29.54 -9.76 24.80
C PRO A 17 -30.42 -10.90 24.27
N GLY A 18 -31.15 -11.63 25.09
CA GLY A 18 -32.03 -12.73 24.67
C GLY A 18 -31.38 -13.78 23.75
N GLY A 19 -30.04 -13.85 23.73
CA GLY A 19 -29.28 -14.79 22.88
C GLY A 19 -28.95 -14.28 21.47
N VAL A 20 -29.08 -12.98 21.17
CA VAL A 20 -28.61 -12.41 19.89
C VAL A 20 -27.07 -12.37 19.80
N PRO A 21 -26.50 -12.44 18.57
CA PRO A 21 -25.06 -12.35 18.39
C PRO A 21 -24.49 -11.00 18.86
N PRO A 22 -23.21 -10.93 19.27
CA PRO A 22 -22.58 -9.70 19.72
C PRO A 22 -22.67 -8.52 18.74
N ALA A 23 -22.58 -8.79 17.43
CA ALA A 23 -22.72 -7.76 16.39
C ALA A 23 -24.13 -7.15 16.37
N ALA A 24 -25.17 -7.95 16.59
CA ALA A 24 -26.54 -7.45 16.69
C ALA A 24 -26.73 -6.63 17.97
N LEU A 25 -26.20 -7.08 19.09
CA LEU A 25 -26.24 -6.37 20.36
C LEU A 25 -25.57 -5.00 20.26
N GLN A 26 -24.40 -4.95 19.64
CA GLN A 26 -23.70 -3.67 19.41
C GLN A 26 -24.53 -2.70 18.57
N SER A 27 -25.11 -3.15 17.45
CA SER A 27 -25.95 -2.31 16.60
C SER A 27 -27.19 -1.80 17.33
N ILE A 28 -27.80 -2.61 18.18
CA ILE A 28 -28.94 -2.24 19.00
C ILE A 28 -28.53 -1.17 20.02
N THR A 29 -27.45 -1.43 20.76
CA THR A 29 -26.95 -0.52 21.79
C THR A 29 -26.61 0.85 21.18
N GLU A 30 -25.91 0.88 20.03
CA GLU A 30 -25.58 2.12 19.33
C GLU A 30 -26.83 2.90 18.89
N ALA A 31 -27.84 2.20 18.34
CA ALA A 31 -29.07 2.82 17.87
C ALA A 31 -29.91 3.39 19.01
N VAL A 32 -30.04 2.65 20.11
CA VAL A 32 -30.81 3.09 21.29
C VAL A 32 -30.08 4.21 22.04
N ASP A 33 -28.75 4.09 22.17
CA ASP A 33 -27.91 5.11 22.82
C ASP A 33 -28.00 6.47 22.11
N ALA A 34 -28.07 6.47 20.79
CA ALA A 34 -28.27 7.67 20.00
C ALA A 34 -29.64 8.36 20.32
N ILE A 35 -30.67 7.56 20.61
CA ILE A 35 -31.98 8.06 20.93
C ILE A 35 -32.04 8.50 22.40
N ALA A 36 -31.42 7.76 23.32
CA ALA A 36 -31.36 8.10 24.74
C ALA A 36 -30.65 9.44 25.01
N ARG A 37 -29.66 9.79 24.20
CA ARG A 37 -29.03 11.13 24.27
C ARG A 37 -29.99 12.26 23.96
N LEU A 38 -31.03 12.03 23.16
CA LEU A 38 -32.06 13.03 22.85
C LEU A 38 -33.08 13.19 23.98
N ALA A 39 -33.11 12.27 24.95
CA ALA A 39 -34.04 12.31 26.10
C ALA A 39 -33.54 13.22 27.24
N GLU A 40 -32.33 13.71 27.18
CA GLU A 40 -31.77 14.65 28.14
C GLU A 40 -32.56 15.97 28.07
N ASP A 41 -32.98 16.49 29.22
CA ASP A 41 -33.74 17.74 29.38
C ASP A 41 -35.13 17.77 28.69
N GLN A 42 -35.70 16.61 28.35
CA GLN A 42 -37.04 16.52 27.73
C GLN A 42 -38.17 16.33 28.76
N ASP A 43 -39.36 16.70 28.35
CA ASP A 43 -40.58 16.47 29.15
C ASP A 43 -41.05 15.00 29.06
N GLY A 44 -41.93 14.57 29.99
CA GLY A 44 -42.42 13.20 30.03
C GLY A 44 -43.20 12.76 28.78
N GLY A 45 -43.78 13.69 28.02
CA GLY A 45 -44.46 13.40 26.75
C GLY A 45 -43.46 13.06 25.65
N GLU A 46 -42.37 13.81 25.55
CA GLU A 46 -41.31 13.58 24.60
C GLU A 46 -40.52 12.32 24.95
N ILE A 47 -40.22 12.07 26.22
CA ILE A 47 -39.59 10.84 26.69
C ILE A 47 -40.39 9.60 26.25
N ASN A 48 -41.69 9.62 26.36
CA ASN A 48 -42.55 8.53 25.90
C ASN A 48 -42.50 8.30 24.38
N ARG A 49 -42.31 9.38 23.60
CA ARG A 49 -42.08 9.26 22.14
C ARG A 49 -40.72 8.64 21.85
N LEU A 50 -39.69 9.08 22.58
CA LEU A 50 -38.33 8.56 22.41
C LEU A 50 -38.21 7.09 22.81
N ARG A 51 -38.94 6.63 23.85
CA ARG A 51 -39.00 5.19 24.17
C ARG A 51 -39.62 4.37 23.03
N ARG A 52 -40.75 4.82 22.45
CA ARG A 52 -41.31 4.13 21.26
C ARG A 52 -40.33 4.11 20.12
N ARG A 53 -39.64 5.21 19.85
CA ARG A 53 -38.61 5.30 18.82
C ARG A 53 -37.42 4.38 19.12
N ALA A 54 -36.99 4.23 20.38
CA ALA A 54 -35.94 3.31 20.78
C ALA A 54 -36.33 1.83 20.56
N ARG A 55 -37.59 1.48 20.88
CA ARG A 55 -38.14 0.16 20.59
C ARG A 55 -38.15 -0.12 19.07
N ASP A 56 -38.65 0.84 18.29
CA ASP A 56 -38.68 0.70 16.81
C ASP A 56 -37.27 0.62 16.21
N ALA A 57 -36.31 1.36 16.75
CA ALA A 57 -34.91 1.28 16.38
C ALA A 57 -34.29 -0.10 16.71
N THR A 58 -34.66 -0.67 17.86
CA THR A 58 -34.24 -2.04 18.23
C THR A 58 -34.81 -3.05 17.25
N LEU A 59 -36.06 -2.97 16.87
CA LEU A 59 -36.69 -3.83 15.87
C LEU A 59 -35.99 -3.69 14.50
N ALA A 60 -35.70 -2.45 14.08
CA ALA A 60 -35.00 -2.19 12.84
C ALA A 60 -33.56 -2.77 12.87
N ALA A 61 -32.83 -2.59 13.97
CA ALA A 61 -31.50 -3.16 14.13
C ALA A 61 -31.50 -4.69 14.08
N LEU A 62 -32.48 -5.35 14.72
CA LEU A 62 -32.68 -6.80 14.65
C LEU A 62 -32.98 -7.27 13.23
N ALA A 63 -33.81 -6.54 12.48
CA ALA A 63 -34.13 -6.85 11.10
C ALA A 63 -32.88 -6.81 10.19
N THR A 64 -31.95 -5.86 10.41
CA THR A 64 -30.69 -5.82 9.66
C THR A 64 -29.81 -7.05 9.87
N GLN A 65 -29.98 -7.76 10.98
CA GLN A 65 -29.26 -8.98 11.35
C GLN A 65 -30.03 -10.28 11.05
N GLY A 66 -31.18 -10.14 10.38
CA GLY A 66 -31.98 -11.27 9.92
C GLY A 66 -33.05 -11.74 10.90
N TYR A 67 -33.41 -10.94 11.90
CA TYR A 67 -34.51 -11.25 12.81
C TYR A 67 -35.73 -10.37 12.46
N PHE A 68 -36.71 -10.95 11.75
CA PHE A 68 -37.87 -10.20 11.23
C PHE A 68 -39.15 -10.41 12.03
N SER A 69 -39.17 -11.36 13.00
CA SER A 69 -40.28 -11.59 13.90
C SER A 69 -39.81 -11.60 15.37
N PRO A 70 -39.04 -10.57 15.80
CA PRO A 70 -38.63 -10.50 17.18
C PRO A 70 -39.74 -9.90 18.05
N THR A 71 -39.74 -10.23 19.33
CA THR A 71 -40.53 -9.50 20.34
C THR A 71 -39.58 -8.62 21.14
N VAL A 72 -39.86 -7.34 21.18
CA VAL A 72 -39.08 -6.35 21.94
C VAL A 72 -39.99 -5.68 22.96
N THR A 73 -39.65 -5.78 24.22
CA THR A 73 -40.26 -5.05 25.32
C THR A 73 -39.33 -3.91 25.74
N LEU A 74 -39.89 -2.74 26.02
CA LEU A 74 -39.15 -1.64 26.61
C LEU A 74 -39.91 -1.17 27.83
N GLU A 75 -39.34 -1.40 29.01
CA GLU A 75 -39.88 -0.98 30.30
C GLU A 75 -39.06 0.20 30.82
N ALA A 76 -39.77 1.15 31.45
CA ALA A 76 -39.11 2.25 32.11
C ALA A 76 -39.00 1.94 33.60
N GLY A 77 -37.77 1.91 34.08
CA GLY A 77 -37.44 1.85 35.50
C GLY A 77 -37.00 3.18 36.06
N THR A 78 -36.93 3.29 37.36
CA THR A 78 -36.28 4.40 38.05
C THR A 78 -35.31 3.84 39.05
N ASP A 79 -34.03 4.15 38.88
CA ASP A 79 -32.97 3.77 39.80
C ASP A 79 -32.38 5.01 40.48
N ILE A 80 -31.47 4.82 41.45
CA ILE A 80 -30.79 5.87 42.24
C ILE A 80 -30.13 6.93 41.30
N GLY A 81 -29.81 6.57 40.07
CA GLY A 81 -29.18 7.41 39.04
C GLY A 81 -30.15 8.24 38.19
N GLY A 82 -31.42 7.89 38.11
CA GLY A 82 -32.42 8.47 37.23
C GLY A 82 -33.31 7.43 36.55
N GLU A 83 -33.83 7.77 35.36
CA GLU A 83 -34.64 6.87 34.54
C GLU A 83 -33.78 5.79 33.88
N THR A 84 -34.24 4.53 33.87
CA THR A 84 -33.65 3.41 33.14
C THR A 84 -34.58 2.96 32.01
N TRP A 85 -33.97 2.53 30.88
CA TRP A 85 -34.69 1.90 29.77
C TRP A 85 -34.26 0.44 29.67
N ASP A 86 -35.13 -0.43 30.18
CA ASP A 86 -34.87 -1.89 30.17
C ASP A 86 -35.44 -2.50 28.90
N ILE A 87 -34.58 -2.96 28.02
CA ILE A 87 -34.95 -3.52 26.71
C ILE A 87 -34.78 -5.03 26.75
N GLY A 88 -35.90 -5.74 26.82
CA GLY A 88 -35.93 -7.19 26.71
C GLY A 88 -36.11 -7.63 25.26
N ILE A 89 -35.27 -8.53 24.79
CA ILE A 89 -35.27 -9.02 23.41
C ILE A 89 -35.52 -10.52 23.36
N VAL A 90 -36.57 -10.91 22.63
CA VAL A 90 -36.79 -12.30 22.21
C VAL A 90 -36.63 -12.34 20.68
N PRO A 91 -35.46 -12.74 20.16
CA PRO A 91 -35.11 -12.55 18.74
C PRO A 91 -35.94 -13.42 17.77
N GLY A 92 -36.52 -14.48 18.23
CA GLY A 92 -37.23 -15.42 17.35
C GLY A 92 -36.27 -16.24 16.47
N LYS A 93 -36.80 -16.79 15.38
CA LYS A 93 -35.98 -17.55 14.41
C LYS A 93 -35.24 -16.59 13.49
N ARG A 94 -33.96 -16.88 13.24
CA ARG A 94 -33.16 -16.13 12.27
C ARG A 94 -33.55 -16.52 10.87
N THR A 95 -33.80 -15.54 10.01
CA THR A 95 -34.18 -15.76 8.61
C THR A 95 -33.01 -16.29 7.79
N MET A 96 -33.28 -17.37 7.05
CA MET A 96 -32.29 -18.03 6.19
C MET A 96 -32.62 -17.80 4.72
N VAL A 97 -31.60 -17.73 3.87
CA VAL A 97 -31.79 -17.63 2.43
C VAL A 97 -32.39 -18.94 1.89
N SER A 98 -33.58 -18.86 1.30
CA SER A 98 -34.30 -20.01 0.73
C SER A 98 -33.99 -20.23 -0.74
N SER A 99 -33.83 -19.17 -1.51
CA SER A 99 -33.53 -19.21 -2.92
C SER A 99 -32.75 -17.99 -3.38
N VAL A 100 -31.96 -18.16 -4.44
CA VAL A 100 -31.21 -17.07 -5.08
C VAL A 100 -31.46 -17.17 -6.59
N ASP A 101 -32.02 -16.10 -7.17
CA ASP A 101 -32.24 -15.96 -8.60
C ASP A 101 -31.39 -14.80 -9.13
N LEU A 102 -30.38 -15.13 -9.95
CA LEU A 102 -29.50 -14.17 -10.60
C LEU A 102 -29.82 -14.14 -12.10
N THR A 103 -30.48 -13.07 -12.51
CA THR A 103 -30.85 -12.83 -13.91
C THR A 103 -29.90 -11.83 -14.54
N PHE A 104 -29.38 -12.18 -15.72
CA PHE A 104 -28.51 -11.31 -16.51
C PHE A 104 -29.21 -10.91 -17.80
N THR A 105 -29.11 -9.65 -18.20
CA THR A 105 -29.61 -9.08 -19.44
C THR A 105 -28.52 -8.31 -20.18
N GLY A 106 -28.81 -7.92 -21.42
CA GLY A 106 -27.82 -7.22 -22.24
C GLY A 106 -26.82 -8.17 -22.94
N ARG A 107 -25.68 -7.66 -23.31
CA ARG A 107 -24.70 -8.37 -24.16
C ARG A 107 -24.02 -9.57 -23.48
N ILE A 108 -23.95 -9.60 -22.16
CA ILE A 108 -23.42 -10.73 -21.39
C ILE A 108 -24.17 -12.05 -21.59
N THR A 109 -25.41 -12.00 -22.13
CA THR A 109 -26.22 -13.20 -22.42
C THR A 109 -25.79 -13.94 -23.68
N ARG A 110 -24.86 -13.38 -24.47
CA ARG A 110 -24.35 -14.06 -25.67
C ARG A 110 -23.59 -15.33 -25.31
N PRO A 111 -23.56 -16.33 -26.19
CA PRO A 111 -22.93 -17.63 -25.92
C PRO A 111 -21.44 -17.56 -25.51
N GLU A 112 -20.70 -16.59 -26.02
CA GLU A 112 -19.30 -16.37 -25.68
C GLU A 112 -19.04 -16.06 -24.20
N TYR A 113 -20.05 -15.52 -23.49
CA TYR A 113 -19.97 -15.20 -22.06
C TYR A 113 -20.62 -16.26 -21.16
N ALA A 114 -21.14 -17.36 -21.70
CA ALA A 114 -21.86 -18.38 -20.93
C ALA A 114 -21.04 -18.93 -19.75
N ALA A 115 -19.75 -19.20 -19.96
CA ALA A 115 -18.85 -19.67 -18.91
C ALA A 115 -18.63 -18.59 -17.82
N ARG A 116 -18.56 -17.32 -18.21
CA ARG A 116 -18.45 -16.19 -17.27
C ARG A 116 -19.72 -16.02 -16.44
N VAL A 117 -20.88 -16.08 -17.06
CA VAL A 117 -22.17 -16.01 -16.36
C VAL A 117 -22.30 -17.17 -15.36
N GLN A 118 -21.89 -18.38 -15.73
CA GLN A 118 -21.91 -19.51 -14.81
C GLN A 118 -20.98 -19.27 -13.62
N LYS A 119 -19.76 -18.79 -13.86
CA LYS A 119 -18.83 -18.43 -12.80
C LYS A 119 -19.40 -17.37 -11.86
N LEU A 120 -20.04 -16.31 -12.37
CA LEU A 120 -20.69 -15.28 -11.57
C LEU A 120 -21.77 -15.85 -10.65
N ARG A 121 -22.52 -16.86 -11.11
CA ARG A 121 -23.50 -17.57 -10.28
C ARG A 121 -22.83 -18.42 -9.20
N ASP A 122 -21.75 -19.12 -9.57
CA ASP A 122 -21.01 -19.99 -8.64
C ASP A 122 -20.28 -19.18 -7.55
N ASP A 123 -19.77 -18.00 -7.92
CA ASP A 123 -19.03 -17.10 -7.01
C ASP A 123 -19.93 -16.17 -6.18
N TRP A 124 -21.26 -16.23 -6.36
CA TRP A 124 -22.19 -15.44 -5.56
C TRP A 124 -21.99 -15.69 -4.06
N LEU A 125 -21.83 -14.60 -3.28
CA LEU A 125 -21.36 -14.67 -1.89
C LEU A 125 -22.41 -15.19 -0.91
N LEU A 126 -23.69 -14.83 -1.08
CA LEU A 126 -24.77 -15.15 -0.14
C LEU A 126 -25.53 -16.40 -0.57
N LYS A 127 -25.06 -17.57 -0.14
CA LYS A 127 -25.59 -18.88 -0.58
C LYS A 127 -26.90 -19.24 0.10
N VAL A 128 -27.68 -20.12 -0.55
CA VAL A 128 -28.86 -20.76 0.05
C VAL A 128 -28.47 -21.46 1.34
N GLY A 129 -29.28 -21.32 2.40
CA GLY A 129 -29.05 -21.87 3.72
C GLY A 129 -28.15 -21.00 4.63
N GLN A 130 -27.66 -19.87 4.16
CA GLN A 130 -26.97 -18.90 5.00
C GLN A 130 -27.94 -17.91 5.68
N PRO A 131 -27.59 -17.32 6.81
CA PRO A 131 -28.39 -16.27 7.43
C PRO A 131 -28.51 -15.05 6.51
N PHE A 132 -29.72 -14.51 6.40
CA PHE A 132 -29.95 -13.28 5.66
C PHE A 132 -29.57 -12.08 6.53
N ILE A 133 -28.45 -11.44 6.23
CA ILE A 133 -27.93 -10.25 6.89
C ILE A 133 -27.87 -9.12 5.86
N ASN A 134 -28.39 -7.94 6.20
CA ASN A 134 -28.46 -6.82 5.26
C ASN A 134 -27.08 -6.37 4.75
N SER A 135 -26.05 -6.36 5.61
CA SER A 135 -24.69 -6.05 5.19
C SER A 135 -24.14 -7.03 4.18
N ASP A 136 -24.40 -8.34 4.36
CA ASP A 136 -23.92 -9.40 3.47
C ASP A 136 -24.69 -9.37 2.14
N TRP A 137 -25.98 -9.05 2.19
CA TRP A 137 -26.80 -8.78 1.02
C TRP A 137 -26.23 -7.62 0.18
N ASN A 138 -25.89 -6.50 0.81
CA ASN A 138 -25.30 -5.36 0.12
C ASN A 138 -23.91 -5.68 -0.44
N LYS A 139 -23.07 -6.37 0.34
CA LYS A 139 -21.74 -6.83 -0.13
C LYS A 139 -21.87 -7.77 -1.34
N ALA A 140 -22.79 -8.74 -1.29
CA ALA A 140 -23.00 -9.69 -2.38
C ALA A 140 -23.43 -8.97 -3.68
N LYS A 141 -24.33 -7.99 -3.57
CA LYS A 141 -24.78 -7.18 -4.72
C LYS A 141 -23.65 -6.34 -5.31
N SER A 142 -22.90 -5.64 -4.47
CA SER A 142 -21.76 -4.82 -4.92
C SER A 142 -20.70 -5.69 -5.58
N ALA A 143 -20.30 -6.80 -4.95
CA ALA A 143 -19.31 -7.71 -5.50
C ALA A 143 -19.74 -8.31 -6.86
N LEU A 144 -21.02 -8.65 -7.01
CA LEU A 144 -21.53 -9.15 -8.29
C LEU A 144 -21.46 -8.08 -9.38
N LEU A 145 -21.87 -6.85 -9.09
CA LEU A 145 -21.82 -5.74 -10.04
C LEU A 145 -20.38 -5.39 -10.40
N ASP A 146 -19.48 -5.35 -9.43
CA ASP A 146 -18.05 -5.09 -9.63
C ASP A 146 -17.41 -6.15 -10.52
N GLU A 147 -17.70 -7.45 -10.29
CA GLU A 147 -17.17 -8.55 -11.12
C GLU A 147 -17.72 -8.54 -12.55
N VAL A 148 -18.98 -8.11 -12.75
CA VAL A 148 -19.54 -7.91 -14.08
C VAL A 148 -18.88 -6.73 -14.78
N SER A 149 -18.64 -5.63 -14.06
CA SER A 149 -18.15 -4.38 -14.64
C SER A 149 -16.64 -4.31 -14.83
N VAL A 150 -15.85 -5.19 -14.19
CA VAL A 150 -14.37 -5.15 -14.25
C VAL A 150 -13.81 -5.41 -15.65
N ARG A 151 -14.54 -6.11 -16.51
CA ARG A 151 -14.15 -6.41 -17.90
C ARG A 151 -15.34 -6.31 -18.84
N ASP A 152 -15.08 -5.83 -20.04
CA ASP A 152 -16.03 -5.69 -21.15
C ASP A 152 -17.24 -4.79 -20.87
N PHE A 153 -17.80 -4.80 -19.66
CA PHE A 153 -19.11 -4.23 -19.35
C PHE A 153 -19.03 -3.11 -18.30
N MET A 154 -18.15 -2.12 -18.50
CA MET A 154 -18.00 -0.98 -17.59
C MET A 154 -19.33 -0.25 -17.27
N LEU A 155 -20.28 -0.28 -18.21
CA LEU A 155 -21.58 0.37 -18.10
C LEU A 155 -22.66 -0.53 -17.50
N ALA A 156 -22.28 -1.68 -16.94
CA ALA A 156 -23.21 -2.59 -16.27
C ALA A 156 -23.91 -1.89 -15.10
N ARG A 157 -25.17 -2.21 -14.92
CA ARG A 157 -26.00 -1.66 -13.85
C ARG A 157 -26.95 -2.71 -13.28
N MET A 158 -27.24 -2.57 -12.01
CA MET A 158 -28.28 -3.35 -11.37
C MET A 158 -29.63 -2.73 -11.67
N THR A 159 -30.51 -3.45 -12.36
CA THR A 159 -31.84 -2.98 -12.75
C THR A 159 -32.92 -3.36 -11.75
N ALA A 160 -32.72 -4.46 -11.01
CA ALA A 160 -33.59 -4.85 -9.91
C ALA A 160 -32.77 -5.58 -8.83
N SER A 161 -33.13 -5.37 -7.57
CA SER A 161 -32.63 -6.12 -6.42
C SER A 161 -33.70 -6.21 -5.36
N GLU A 162 -34.20 -7.40 -5.11
CA GLU A 162 -35.30 -7.67 -4.20
C GLU A 162 -34.93 -8.78 -3.23
N ALA A 163 -35.29 -8.62 -1.97
CA ALA A 163 -35.24 -9.65 -0.95
C ALA A 163 -36.66 -9.81 -0.38
N GLU A 164 -37.36 -10.85 -0.77
CA GLU A 164 -38.70 -11.18 -0.28
C GLU A 164 -38.55 -12.00 1.01
N VAL A 165 -38.91 -11.39 2.15
CA VAL A 165 -38.78 -12.00 3.47
C VAL A 165 -40.14 -12.49 3.94
N GLN A 166 -40.25 -13.78 4.21
CA GLN A 166 -41.37 -14.43 4.86
C GLN A 166 -41.06 -14.56 6.37
N ALA A 167 -41.48 -13.56 7.14
CA ALA A 167 -41.12 -13.44 8.54
C ALA A 167 -41.56 -14.64 9.39
N ASP A 168 -42.76 -15.17 9.15
CA ASP A 168 -43.31 -16.33 9.90
C ASP A 168 -42.57 -17.64 9.58
N ALA A 169 -42.15 -17.81 8.33
CA ALA A 169 -41.38 -18.98 7.91
C ALA A 169 -39.87 -18.82 8.21
N ALA A 170 -39.43 -17.61 8.53
CA ALA A 170 -38.02 -17.23 8.67
C ALA A 170 -37.18 -17.56 7.41
N LEU A 171 -37.72 -17.27 6.23
CA LEU A 171 -37.11 -17.51 4.92
C LEU A 171 -37.03 -16.22 4.11
N ALA A 172 -35.95 -16.09 3.32
CA ALA A 172 -35.73 -15.00 2.39
C ALA A 172 -35.44 -15.51 0.98
N ALA A 173 -36.21 -15.08 0.01
CA ALA A 173 -35.96 -15.34 -1.43
C ALA A 173 -35.27 -14.08 -2.02
N LEU A 174 -34.12 -14.28 -2.66
CA LEU A 174 -33.29 -13.21 -3.20
C LEU A 174 -33.39 -13.19 -4.72
N ARG A 175 -33.64 -12.02 -5.28
CA ARG A 175 -33.67 -11.81 -6.73
C ARG A 175 -32.81 -10.60 -7.11
N VAL A 176 -31.88 -10.80 -8.05
CA VAL A 176 -31.02 -9.71 -8.58
C VAL A 176 -31.04 -9.77 -10.09
N THR A 177 -31.27 -8.63 -10.72
CA THR A 177 -31.17 -8.48 -12.18
C THR A 177 -30.09 -7.47 -12.52
N ILE A 178 -29.12 -7.90 -13.33
CA ILE A 178 -28.03 -7.05 -13.83
C ILE A 178 -28.15 -6.95 -15.35
N ASP A 179 -28.19 -5.71 -15.84
CA ASP A 179 -28.04 -5.39 -17.26
C ASP A 179 -26.57 -5.04 -17.54
N SER A 180 -25.90 -5.84 -18.36
CA SER A 180 -24.51 -5.59 -18.73
C SER A 180 -24.32 -4.34 -19.58
N GLY A 181 -25.39 -3.87 -20.22
CA GLY A 181 -25.29 -2.85 -21.24
C GLY A 181 -24.45 -3.29 -22.46
N PRO A 182 -23.91 -2.33 -23.23
CA PRO A 182 -23.06 -2.59 -24.37
C PRO A 182 -21.66 -3.08 -23.93
N GLN A 183 -20.97 -3.77 -24.83
CA GLN A 183 -19.55 -4.03 -24.65
C GLN A 183 -18.76 -2.76 -24.84
N VAL A 184 -17.85 -2.47 -23.92
CA VAL A 184 -16.99 -1.27 -23.94
C VAL A 184 -15.62 -1.63 -24.49
N ARG A 185 -15.13 -0.79 -25.42
CA ARG A 185 -13.76 -0.83 -25.95
C ARG A 185 -12.99 0.40 -25.53
N MET A 186 -11.71 0.22 -25.29
CA MET A 186 -10.79 1.29 -24.94
C MET A 186 -10.38 2.04 -26.22
N GLY A 187 -10.67 3.34 -26.27
CA GLY A 187 -10.40 4.23 -27.42
C GLY A 187 -9.02 4.88 -27.35
N GLU A 188 -8.92 6.05 -27.95
CA GLU A 188 -7.70 6.82 -27.96
C GLU A 188 -7.37 7.41 -26.58
N LEU A 189 -6.07 7.62 -26.35
CA LEU A 189 -5.54 8.19 -25.13
C LEU A 189 -5.69 9.72 -25.14
N SER A 190 -6.21 10.26 -24.05
CA SER A 190 -6.24 11.68 -23.75
C SER A 190 -5.51 11.94 -22.43
N THR A 191 -4.56 12.86 -22.42
CA THR A 191 -3.73 13.20 -21.27
C THR A 191 -4.02 14.61 -20.79
N GLU A 192 -4.19 14.78 -19.47
CA GLU A 192 -4.42 16.07 -18.82
C GLU A 192 -3.46 16.26 -17.62
N GLY A 193 -3.01 17.51 -17.41
CA GLY A 193 -2.20 17.90 -16.25
C GLY A 193 -0.70 17.77 -16.42
N LEU A 194 -0.19 17.55 -17.65
CA LEU A 194 1.23 17.63 -17.97
C LEU A 194 1.66 19.08 -18.19
N GLU A 195 2.73 19.49 -17.53
CA GLU A 195 3.36 20.80 -17.68
C GLU A 195 4.83 20.69 -18.10
N ARG A 196 5.59 19.83 -17.45
CA ARG A 196 7.05 19.67 -17.60
C ARG A 196 7.45 18.26 -17.98
N VAL A 197 6.69 17.28 -17.52
CA VAL A 197 6.96 15.87 -17.77
C VAL A 197 6.61 15.55 -19.22
N PRO A 198 7.53 14.97 -20.01
CA PRO A 198 7.24 14.58 -21.38
C PRO A 198 6.13 13.53 -21.47
N ASP A 199 5.22 13.69 -22.42
CA ASP A 199 4.12 12.76 -22.70
C ASP A 199 4.59 11.31 -22.95
N LYS A 200 5.81 11.15 -23.48
CA LYS A 200 6.48 9.85 -23.64
C LYS A 200 6.56 9.03 -22.36
N LEU A 201 6.50 9.65 -21.17
CA LEU A 201 6.49 8.93 -19.92
C LEU A 201 5.14 8.21 -19.70
N ILE A 202 4.04 8.85 -20.05
CA ILE A 202 2.69 8.26 -19.94
C ILE A 202 2.53 7.13 -20.94
N THR A 203 2.88 7.39 -22.21
CA THR A 203 2.75 6.40 -23.29
C THR A 203 3.63 5.17 -23.09
N ARG A 204 4.77 5.30 -22.38
CA ARG A 204 5.66 4.18 -22.04
C ARG A 204 4.97 3.08 -21.24
N TYR A 205 4.00 3.41 -20.39
CA TYR A 205 3.33 2.45 -19.50
C TYR A 205 1.95 2.03 -19.99
N VAL A 206 1.54 2.43 -21.20
CA VAL A 206 0.26 2.05 -21.78
C VAL A 206 0.12 0.53 -21.84
N ARG A 207 -0.94 0.01 -21.22
CA ARG A 207 -1.22 -1.42 -21.08
C ARG A 207 -2.29 -1.94 -22.04
N TYR A 208 -2.73 -1.13 -23.01
CA TYR A 208 -3.77 -1.47 -23.94
C TYR A 208 -3.44 -1.03 -25.36
N SER A 209 -4.18 -1.51 -26.35
CA SER A 209 -4.20 -1.00 -27.71
C SER A 209 -5.57 -0.38 -27.99
N PRO A 210 -5.66 0.75 -28.70
CA PRO A 210 -6.95 1.31 -29.12
C PRO A 210 -7.83 0.24 -29.81
N GLY A 211 -9.11 0.17 -29.43
CA GLY A 211 -10.05 -0.85 -29.89
C GLY A 211 -10.02 -2.16 -29.09
N SER A 212 -9.11 -2.35 -28.14
CA SER A 212 -9.13 -3.54 -27.29
C SER A 212 -10.29 -3.50 -26.30
N PRO A 213 -10.80 -4.68 -25.86
CA PRO A 213 -11.85 -4.76 -24.86
C PRO A 213 -11.44 -4.08 -23.55
N TYR A 214 -12.40 -3.48 -22.87
CA TYR A 214 -12.20 -2.86 -21.57
C TYR A 214 -11.76 -3.88 -20.51
N ASP A 215 -10.74 -3.52 -19.74
CA ASP A 215 -10.25 -4.28 -18.59
C ASP A 215 -9.75 -3.29 -17.51
N GLN A 216 -10.50 -3.17 -16.40
CA GLN A 216 -10.18 -2.26 -15.31
C GLN A 216 -8.84 -2.61 -14.66
N ASN A 217 -8.52 -3.88 -14.52
CA ASN A 217 -7.27 -4.31 -13.88
C ASN A 217 -6.05 -3.77 -14.63
N ARG A 218 -6.10 -3.73 -15.97
CA ARG A 218 -5.01 -3.15 -16.78
C ARG A 218 -4.87 -1.64 -16.59
N LEU A 219 -5.99 -0.94 -16.42
CA LEU A 219 -5.97 0.50 -16.15
C LEU A 219 -5.44 0.78 -14.74
N ASP A 220 -5.82 -0.03 -13.75
CA ASP A 220 -5.35 0.08 -12.38
C ASP A 220 -3.84 -0.23 -12.27
N GLU A 221 -3.35 -1.25 -12.96
CA GLU A 221 -1.92 -1.56 -13.06
C GLU A 221 -1.16 -0.38 -13.68
N TRP A 222 -1.66 0.18 -14.77
CA TRP A 222 -1.05 1.35 -15.40
C TRP A 222 -1.07 2.58 -14.49
N GLN A 223 -2.18 2.83 -13.80
CA GLN A 223 -2.26 3.89 -12.80
C GLN A 223 -1.22 3.70 -11.69
N GLN A 224 -1.06 2.50 -11.17
CA GLN A 224 -0.05 2.17 -10.16
C GLN A 224 1.37 2.36 -10.68
N ASP A 225 1.65 1.96 -11.92
CA ASP A 225 2.94 2.19 -12.56
C ASP A 225 3.26 3.70 -12.61
N LEU A 226 2.33 4.54 -13.05
CA LEU A 226 2.49 6.00 -13.08
C LEU A 226 2.70 6.59 -11.69
N GLN A 227 1.89 6.17 -10.70
CA GLN A 227 1.99 6.63 -9.31
C GLN A 227 3.30 6.17 -8.64
N SER A 228 3.86 5.05 -9.05
CA SER A 228 5.14 4.54 -8.55
C SER A 228 6.35 5.35 -9.02
N THR A 229 6.17 6.20 -10.04
CA THR A 229 7.24 7.07 -10.54
C THR A 229 7.43 8.29 -9.64
N ALA A 230 8.63 8.85 -9.63
CA ALA A 230 8.93 10.07 -8.87
C ALA A 230 8.35 11.35 -9.52
N PHE A 231 7.73 11.23 -10.70
CA PHE A 231 7.30 12.36 -11.51
C PHE A 231 5.91 12.88 -11.15
N PHE A 232 5.05 12.04 -10.56
CA PHE A 232 3.67 12.37 -10.25
C PHE A 232 3.38 12.25 -8.75
N ARG A 233 2.62 13.20 -8.21
CA ARG A 233 2.00 13.10 -6.87
C ARG A 233 0.70 12.32 -6.92
N GLY A 234 0.05 12.31 -8.07
CA GLY A 234 -1.18 11.59 -8.33
C GLY A 234 -1.32 11.30 -9.81
N ALA A 235 -1.85 10.14 -10.14
CA ALA A 235 -2.23 9.76 -11.48
C ALA A 235 -3.57 9.01 -11.40
N PHE A 236 -4.48 9.32 -12.31
CA PHE A 236 -5.78 8.68 -12.45
C PHE A 236 -5.94 8.24 -13.89
N VAL A 237 -6.26 6.98 -14.07
CA VAL A 237 -6.48 6.37 -15.38
C VAL A 237 -7.89 5.79 -15.41
N ALA A 238 -8.75 6.31 -16.28
CA ALA A 238 -10.13 5.86 -16.39
C ALA A 238 -10.65 6.04 -17.81
N LEU A 239 -11.73 5.31 -18.17
CA LEU A 239 -12.49 5.65 -19.36
C LEU A 239 -13.43 6.83 -19.07
N ARG A 240 -13.53 7.74 -20.03
CA ARG A 240 -14.47 8.86 -19.96
C ARG A 240 -15.88 8.38 -20.26
N GLN A 241 -16.77 8.49 -19.29
CA GLN A 241 -18.19 8.13 -19.48
C GLN A 241 -18.92 9.18 -20.33
N PRO A 242 -19.84 8.77 -21.21
CA PRO A 242 -20.69 9.69 -21.94
C PRO A 242 -21.60 10.46 -20.96
N GLY A 243 -21.55 11.78 -20.96
CA GLY A 243 -22.49 12.64 -20.20
C GLY A 243 -22.23 12.83 -18.72
N GLY A 244 -21.13 12.35 -18.17
CA GLY A 244 -20.77 12.52 -16.76
C GLY A 244 -19.63 13.52 -16.57
N ALA A 245 -19.90 14.66 -15.94
CA ALA A 245 -18.85 15.38 -15.23
C ALA A 245 -18.45 14.48 -14.04
N GLN A 246 -17.34 13.77 -14.15
CA GLN A 246 -16.79 13.04 -13.01
C GLN A 246 -16.40 14.05 -11.94
N LYS A 247 -17.13 14.01 -10.81
CA LYS A 247 -16.67 14.67 -9.59
C LYS A 247 -15.28 14.11 -9.27
N PRO A 248 -14.24 14.92 -9.08
CA PRO A 248 -12.92 14.42 -8.73
C PRO A 248 -13.03 13.55 -7.50
N ALA A 249 -12.54 12.31 -7.57
CA ALA A 249 -12.27 11.55 -6.36
C ALA A 249 -11.16 12.31 -5.63
N GLU A 250 -11.49 12.95 -4.52
CA GLU A 250 -10.48 13.54 -3.63
C GLU A 250 -9.50 12.43 -3.24
N PRO A 251 -8.18 12.68 -3.29
CA PRO A 251 -7.22 11.74 -2.74
C PRO A 251 -7.59 11.53 -1.27
N ALA A 252 -7.68 10.28 -0.85
CA ALA A 252 -7.84 9.91 0.54
C ALA A 252 -6.65 10.47 1.33
N SER A 253 -6.80 11.71 1.79
CA SER A 253 -5.89 12.29 2.78
C SER A 253 -6.29 11.67 4.12
N ASP A 254 -5.33 11.01 4.77
CA ASP A 254 -5.36 10.68 6.18
C ASP A 254 -5.78 11.92 6.99
N ARG A 255 -7.07 12.06 7.21
CA ARG A 255 -7.59 12.95 8.24
C ARG A 255 -7.91 12.11 9.46
N ALA A 256 -6.93 12.04 10.34
CA ALA A 256 -7.20 11.85 11.75
C ALA A 256 -8.27 12.90 12.16
N ARG A 257 -9.49 12.44 12.37
CA ARG A 257 -10.64 13.28 12.73
C ARG A 257 -10.55 13.59 14.21
N ALA A 258 -10.11 14.81 14.53
CA ALA A 258 -10.35 15.39 15.83
C ALA A 258 -11.86 15.72 15.96
N PRO A 259 -12.51 15.45 17.11
CA PRO A 259 -13.92 15.76 17.29
C PRO A 259 -14.12 17.24 17.65
N GLY A 260 -14.98 17.93 16.90
CA GLY A 260 -15.58 19.18 17.31
C GLY A 260 -15.34 20.36 16.38
N ALA A 261 -16.26 20.59 15.45
CA ALA A 261 -16.79 21.90 15.08
C ALA A 261 -17.97 21.72 14.11
N ALA A 262 -19.14 22.06 14.59
CA ALA A 262 -20.34 22.20 13.79
C ALA A 262 -20.41 23.63 13.20
N ASN A 263 -21.01 23.70 11.98
CA ASN A 263 -21.66 24.86 11.36
C ASN A 263 -20.82 26.09 10.97
N ALA A 264 -20.60 26.22 9.64
CA ALA A 264 -20.88 27.47 8.93
C ALA A 264 -21.03 27.15 7.42
N ALA A 265 -22.23 27.23 6.93
CA ALA A 265 -22.53 27.35 5.52
C ALA A 265 -22.19 28.79 5.10
N GLU A 266 -21.20 28.94 4.23
CA GLU A 266 -20.97 30.21 3.54
C GLU A 266 -20.65 29.95 2.09
N SER A 267 -21.49 30.54 1.26
CA SER A 267 -21.49 30.51 -0.20
C SER A 267 -20.22 31.13 -0.76
N ALA A 268 -19.49 30.36 -1.57
CA ALA A 268 -18.41 30.87 -2.42
C ALA A 268 -18.90 31.01 -3.87
N PRO A 269 -18.53 32.11 -4.57
CA PRO A 269 -18.97 32.36 -5.92
C PRO A 269 -18.24 31.47 -6.94
N ALA A 270 -19.00 31.06 -7.96
CA ALA A 270 -18.51 30.37 -9.13
C ALA A 270 -17.51 31.22 -9.90
N GLY A 271 -16.32 30.66 -10.12
CA GLY A 271 -15.29 31.18 -10.99
C GLY A 271 -14.39 30.04 -11.39
N ASP A 272 -14.72 29.36 -12.50
CA ASP A 272 -13.87 28.38 -13.13
C ASP A 272 -12.60 29.06 -13.68
N PRO A 273 -11.38 28.57 -13.35
CA PRO A 273 -10.21 28.95 -14.10
C PRO A 273 -10.26 28.25 -15.47
N VAL A 274 -10.43 29.05 -16.53
CA VAL A 274 -10.27 28.61 -17.90
C VAL A 274 -8.82 28.17 -18.11
N VAL A 275 -8.58 26.86 -18.11
CA VAL A 275 -7.32 26.27 -18.57
C VAL A 275 -7.37 26.26 -20.10
N SER A 276 -6.70 27.24 -20.70
CA SER A 276 -6.51 27.39 -22.13
C SER A 276 -5.63 26.25 -22.65
N GLY A 277 -6.11 25.48 -23.63
CA GLY A 277 -5.27 24.75 -24.57
C GLY A 277 -5.44 23.23 -24.67
N ALA A 278 -6.31 22.57 -23.92
CA ALA A 278 -6.58 21.13 -24.15
C ALA A 278 -7.60 20.97 -25.28
N MET A 279 -7.20 20.25 -26.34
CA MET A 279 -8.12 19.82 -27.39
C MET A 279 -9.24 18.98 -26.75
N PRO A 280 -10.52 19.25 -27.03
CA PRO A 280 -11.61 18.45 -26.47
C PRO A 280 -11.41 16.98 -26.84
N PRO A 281 -11.52 16.04 -25.89
CA PRO A 281 -11.34 14.64 -26.19
C PRO A 281 -12.42 14.13 -27.15
N PRO A 282 -12.10 13.15 -27.98
CA PRO A 282 -13.04 12.60 -28.96
C PRO A 282 -14.32 12.09 -28.26
N PRO A 283 -15.50 12.27 -28.88
CA PRO A 283 -16.76 11.80 -28.33
C PRO A 283 -16.82 10.26 -28.30
N ALA A 284 -17.66 9.71 -27.40
CA ALA A 284 -17.96 8.27 -27.40
C ALA A 284 -18.53 7.87 -28.77
N THR A 285 -17.95 6.83 -29.37
CA THR A 285 -18.39 6.33 -30.68
C THR A 285 -19.18 5.04 -30.45
N TYR A 286 -20.40 4.99 -30.97
CA TYR A 286 -21.25 3.79 -30.97
C TYR A 286 -21.07 3.07 -32.30
N ASP A 287 -20.73 1.79 -32.24
CA ASP A 287 -20.65 0.95 -33.43
C ASP A 287 -22.01 0.32 -33.78
N SER A 288 -22.18 -0.10 -35.05
CA SER A 288 -23.41 -0.74 -35.56
C SER A 288 -23.81 -1.98 -34.77
N ASP A 289 -22.89 -2.68 -34.14
CA ASP A 289 -23.10 -3.87 -33.33
C ASP A 289 -23.47 -3.58 -31.86
N GLY A 290 -23.67 -2.34 -31.48
CA GLY A 290 -24.00 -1.92 -30.12
C GLY A 290 -22.79 -2.01 -29.17
N GLU A 291 -21.57 -1.92 -29.70
CA GLU A 291 -20.35 -1.71 -28.93
C GLU A 291 -20.12 -0.22 -28.73
N VAL A 292 -19.48 0.13 -27.63
CA VAL A 292 -19.16 1.54 -27.30
C VAL A 292 -17.67 1.69 -27.14
N THR A 293 -17.06 2.56 -27.94
CA THR A 293 -15.65 2.93 -27.77
C THR A 293 -15.56 4.21 -26.96
N LEU A 294 -14.90 4.13 -25.80
CA LEU A 294 -14.71 5.26 -24.90
C LEU A 294 -13.23 5.66 -24.87
N PRO A 295 -12.91 6.97 -24.93
CA PRO A 295 -11.53 7.43 -24.81
C PRO A 295 -10.98 7.13 -23.41
N VAL A 296 -9.72 6.73 -23.35
CA VAL A 296 -8.99 6.54 -22.09
C VAL A 296 -8.41 7.88 -21.67
N GLN A 297 -8.80 8.36 -20.52
CA GLN A 297 -8.32 9.61 -19.95
C GLN A 297 -7.29 9.32 -18.85
N VAL A 298 -6.12 9.92 -18.99
CA VAL A 298 -5.08 9.97 -17.96
C VAL A 298 -4.97 11.38 -17.41
N ARG A 299 -5.31 11.54 -16.15
CA ARG A 299 -5.15 12.82 -15.44
C ARG A 299 -4.01 12.68 -14.45
N VAL A 300 -3.01 13.55 -14.55
CA VAL A 300 -1.84 13.54 -13.68
C VAL A 300 -1.67 14.86 -12.93
N VAL A 301 -1.06 14.76 -11.76
CA VAL A 301 -0.59 15.90 -10.98
C VAL A 301 0.91 15.75 -10.82
N GLU A 302 1.69 16.62 -11.46
CA GLU A 302 3.14 16.55 -11.41
C GLU A 302 3.70 16.77 -10.00
N ALA A 303 4.76 16.03 -9.68
CA ALA A 303 5.52 16.24 -8.45
C ALA A 303 6.36 17.52 -8.56
N PRO A 304 6.73 18.17 -7.44
CA PRO A 304 7.64 19.30 -7.46
C PRO A 304 8.92 18.96 -8.23
N PRO A 305 9.35 19.85 -9.16
CA PRO A 305 10.49 19.56 -10.04
C PRO A 305 11.81 19.45 -9.26
N LYS A 306 11.91 20.15 -8.15
CA LYS A 306 13.12 20.20 -7.33
C LYS A 306 12.73 20.04 -5.87
N ARG A 307 13.53 19.27 -5.15
CA ARG A 307 13.40 19.09 -3.69
C ARG A 307 14.78 19.17 -3.08
N PHE A 308 14.91 19.99 -2.06
CA PHE A 308 16.11 20.10 -1.26
C PHE A 308 15.77 19.78 0.20
N SER A 309 16.59 18.97 0.84
CA SER A 309 16.45 18.63 2.26
C SER A 309 17.80 18.65 2.94
N VAL A 310 17.83 19.11 4.18
CA VAL A 310 19.00 19.08 5.06
C VAL A 310 18.59 18.35 6.33
N SER A 311 19.45 17.45 6.78
CA SER A 311 19.27 16.68 8.00
C SER A 311 20.47 16.87 8.91
N LEU A 312 20.21 17.07 10.19
CA LEU A 312 21.23 17.08 11.25
C LEU A 312 20.93 15.90 12.19
N GLY A 313 21.93 15.08 12.43
CA GLY A 313 21.82 13.92 13.32
C GLY A 313 22.99 13.84 14.28
N VAL A 314 22.82 13.06 15.33
CA VAL A 314 23.89 12.74 16.30
C VAL A 314 23.92 11.23 16.49
N ASP A 315 25.11 10.66 16.37
CA ASP A 315 25.38 9.24 16.56
C ASP A 315 26.50 9.09 17.60
N ASP A 316 26.42 8.08 18.45
CA ASP A 316 27.39 7.85 19.53
C ASP A 316 28.80 7.49 19.02
N GLU A 317 28.90 6.87 17.85
CA GLU A 317 30.16 6.46 17.23
C GLU A 317 30.69 7.49 16.22
N ALA A 318 29.81 7.98 15.33
CA ALA A 318 30.17 8.92 14.26
C ALA A 318 30.08 10.40 14.68
N GLY A 319 29.50 10.72 15.86
CA GLY A 319 29.31 12.08 16.34
C GLY A 319 28.22 12.84 15.61
N VAL A 320 28.44 14.11 15.34
CA VAL A 320 27.49 14.96 14.60
C VAL A 320 27.57 14.62 13.12
N ARG A 321 26.42 14.40 12.51
CA ARG A 321 26.27 14.14 11.08
C ARG A 321 25.42 15.24 10.44
N LEU A 322 25.91 15.80 9.37
CA LEU A 322 25.18 16.69 8.48
C LEU A 322 24.97 16.01 7.15
N GLU A 323 23.73 15.98 6.68
CA GLU A 323 23.37 15.44 5.37
C GLU A 323 22.58 16.48 4.59
N SER A 324 22.83 16.57 3.29
CA SER A 324 21.98 17.31 2.34
C SER A 324 21.64 16.43 1.16
N LEU A 325 20.41 16.58 0.68
CA LEU A 325 19.90 15.85 -0.46
C LEU A 325 19.20 16.81 -1.40
N TYR A 326 19.64 16.87 -2.64
CA TYR A 326 19.00 17.56 -3.73
C TYR A 326 18.47 16.57 -4.74
N ARG A 327 17.17 16.66 -5.02
CA ARG A 327 16.52 15.84 -6.05
C ARG A 327 15.89 16.75 -7.09
N GLN A 328 16.10 16.42 -8.36
CA GLN A 328 15.48 17.08 -9.49
C GLN A 328 14.82 16.03 -10.38
N ASN A 329 13.52 16.17 -10.58
CA ASN A 329 12.75 15.41 -11.56
C ASN A 329 12.76 16.18 -12.88
N VAL A 330 12.86 15.48 -13.99
CA VAL A 330 13.01 16.04 -15.35
C VAL A 330 14.30 16.84 -15.52
N VAL A 331 15.33 16.17 -16.03
CA VAL A 331 16.65 16.73 -16.26
C VAL A 331 16.85 16.89 -17.76
N PHE A 332 17.20 18.11 -18.22
CA PHE A 332 17.35 18.45 -19.65
C PHE A 332 16.15 18.04 -20.53
N GLY A 333 14.91 18.17 -20.00
CA GLY A 333 13.70 17.80 -20.72
C GLY A 333 13.47 16.29 -20.86
N GLN A 334 14.31 15.46 -20.22
CA GLN A 334 14.16 14.02 -20.20
C GLN A 334 13.49 13.56 -18.88
N PRO A 335 12.65 12.52 -18.92
CA PRO A 335 11.99 11.98 -17.74
C PRO A 335 12.96 11.12 -16.91
N VAL A 336 14.03 11.72 -16.39
CA VAL A 336 15.00 11.10 -15.48
C VAL A 336 15.04 11.89 -14.18
N THR A 337 15.30 11.19 -13.05
CA THR A 337 15.47 11.83 -11.75
C THR A 337 16.94 11.88 -11.41
N MET A 338 17.47 13.06 -11.15
CA MET A 338 18.82 13.26 -10.60
C MET A 338 18.71 13.44 -9.09
N GLU A 339 19.54 12.73 -8.37
CA GLU A 339 19.69 12.85 -6.93
C GLU A 339 21.17 13.11 -6.60
N SER A 340 21.45 14.24 -5.95
CA SER A 340 22.78 14.59 -5.49
C SER A 340 22.76 14.72 -3.98
N GLY A 341 23.68 14.04 -3.31
CA GLY A 341 23.77 14.02 -1.87
C GLY A 341 25.17 14.37 -1.37
N PHE A 342 25.19 15.00 -0.23
CA PHE A 342 26.40 15.26 0.54
C PHE A 342 26.15 14.82 1.98
N SER A 343 27.08 14.08 2.56
CA SER A 343 27.04 13.74 3.98
C SER A 343 28.43 13.88 4.59
N VAL A 344 28.50 14.38 5.82
CA VAL A 344 29.74 14.51 6.59
C VAL A 344 29.49 14.15 8.04
N ASP A 345 30.31 13.28 8.56
CA ASP A 345 30.47 12.98 9.98
C ASP A 345 31.95 12.75 10.31
N ARG A 346 32.22 12.36 11.53
CA ARG A 346 33.61 12.15 11.99
C ARG A 346 34.34 11.00 11.29
N LEU A 347 33.61 9.98 10.88
CA LEU A 347 34.12 8.73 10.29
C LEU A 347 34.11 8.75 8.75
N GLN A 348 33.23 9.57 8.16
CA GLN A 348 32.98 9.51 6.73
C GLN A 348 32.54 10.86 6.16
N GLN A 349 33.08 11.20 5.00
CA GLN A 349 32.59 12.28 4.13
C GLN A 349 32.25 11.68 2.77
N ARG A 350 31.10 12.06 2.24
CA ARG A 350 30.59 11.48 1.00
C ARG A 350 29.86 12.53 0.16
N VAL A 351 30.17 12.54 -1.13
CA VAL A 351 29.43 13.29 -2.16
C VAL A 351 29.07 12.32 -3.28
N TYR A 352 27.82 12.36 -3.73
CA TYR A 352 27.41 11.50 -4.83
C TYR A 352 26.36 12.18 -5.71
N THR A 353 26.24 11.71 -6.94
CA THR A 353 25.15 12.05 -7.84
C THR A 353 24.71 10.82 -8.58
N ASP A 354 23.43 10.48 -8.46
CA ASP A 354 22.78 9.36 -9.13
C ASP A 354 21.73 9.88 -10.11
N ILE A 355 21.66 9.26 -11.28
CA ILE A 355 20.63 9.48 -12.30
C ILE A 355 19.79 8.21 -12.38
N TYR A 356 18.52 8.32 -12.02
CA TYR A 356 17.54 7.24 -12.10
C TYR A 356 16.73 7.36 -13.38
N LEU A 357 16.72 6.30 -14.16
CA LEU A 357 15.88 6.17 -15.35
C LEU A 357 14.45 5.79 -14.95
N PRO A 358 13.44 6.18 -15.73
CA PRO A 358 12.08 5.71 -15.50
C PRO A 358 12.03 4.18 -15.50
N PRO A 359 11.24 3.57 -14.60
CA PRO A 359 11.09 2.12 -14.58
C PRO A 359 10.73 1.59 -15.96
N THR A 360 11.21 0.40 -16.28
CA THR A 360 10.82 -0.28 -17.52
C THR A 360 9.42 -0.88 -17.37
N GLU A 361 8.77 -1.27 -18.48
CA GLU A 361 7.47 -1.97 -18.48
C GLU A 361 7.47 -3.26 -17.62
N ARG A 362 8.64 -3.88 -17.46
CA ARG A 362 8.83 -5.07 -16.62
C ARG A 362 9.17 -4.73 -15.17
N GLY A 363 9.12 -3.45 -14.79
CA GLY A 363 9.40 -2.97 -13.43
C GLY A 363 10.88 -2.92 -13.05
N TYR A 364 11.82 -2.99 -14.01
CA TYR A 364 13.22 -2.73 -13.72
C TYR A 364 13.48 -1.25 -13.49
N LYS A 365 14.25 -0.95 -12.46
CA LYS A 365 14.72 0.39 -12.10
C LYS A 365 16.21 0.45 -12.33
N ASP A 366 16.63 1.29 -13.25
CA ASP A 366 18.03 1.48 -13.63
C ASP A 366 18.56 2.80 -13.09
N SER A 367 19.79 2.81 -12.60
CA SER A 367 20.50 4.02 -12.21
C SER A 367 21.96 3.98 -12.61
N ILE A 368 22.52 5.17 -12.83
CA ILE A 368 23.94 5.38 -13.06
C ILE A 368 24.36 6.51 -12.12
N GLY A 369 25.50 6.35 -11.44
CA GLY A 369 25.93 7.35 -10.48
C GLY A 369 27.43 7.44 -10.32
N VAL A 370 27.85 8.56 -9.77
CA VAL A 370 29.25 8.84 -9.40
C VAL A 370 29.33 9.12 -7.89
N LEU A 371 30.43 8.71 -7.30
CA LEU A 371 30.68 8.82 -5.86
C LEU A 371 32.12 9.28 -5.60
N ALA A 372 32.28 10.23 -4.71
CA ALA A 372 33.54 10.51 -4.02
C ALA A 372 33.32 10.36 -2.52
N GLN A 373 34.13 9.55 -1.88
CA GLN A 373 34.00 9.23 -0.44
C GLN A 373 35.38 9.18 0.20
N HIS A 374 35.48 9.75 1.39
CA HIS A 374 36.60 9.55 2.30
C HIS A 374 36.09 8.95 3.60
N SER A 375 36.78 7.96 4.13
CA SER A 375 36.43 7.31 5.40
C SER A 375 37.68 6.93 6.18
N ASP A 376 37.70 7.25 7.48
CA ASP A 376 38.71 6.81 8.45
C ASP A 376 38.02 6.00 9.55
N ILE A 377 38.13 4.68 9.43
CA ILE A 377 37.42 3.74 10.31
C ILE A 377 38.41 2.71 10.83
N GLN A 378 38.65 2.73 12.16
CA GLN A 378 39.50 1.77 12.85
C GLN A 378 40.95 1.71 12.29
N GLY A 379 41.53 2.90 11.97
CA GLY A 379 42.88 3.00 11.43
C GLY A 379 43.03 2.70 9.94
N LEU A 380 41.92 2.45 9.25
CA LEU A 380 41.87 2.29 7.82
C LEU A 380 41.30 3.55 7.18
N ASP A 381 42.16 4.33 6.54
CA ASP A 381 41.80 5.53 5.77
C ASP A 381 41.63 5.14 4.30
N VAL A 382 40.46 5.41 3.75
CA VAL A 382 40.11 5.07 2.35
C VAL A 382 39.48 6.26 1.67
N THR A 383 40.12 6.73 0.62
CA THR A 383 39.54 7.70 -0.31
C THR A 383 39.14 7.00 -1.59
N ARG A 384 37.85 7.00 -1.90
CA ARG A 384 37.24 6.30 -3.05
C ARG A 384 36.65 7.26 -4.05
N TYR A 385 36.94 7.02 -5.33
CA TYR A 385 36.23 7.57 -6.47
C TYR A 385 35.59 6.44 -7.24
N ALA A 386 34.30 6.53 -7.52
CA ALA A 386 33.60 5.43 -8.19
C ALA A 386 32.56 5.93 -9.20
N LEU A 387 32.39 5.12 -10.25
CA LEU A 387 31.29 5.17 -11.22
C LEU A 387 30.55 3.86 -11.16
N GLY A 388 29.25 3.92 -10.94
CA GLY A 388 28.40 2.73 -10.77
C GLY A 388 27.19 2.74 -11.68
N ALA A 389 26.74 1.54 -12.05
CA ALA A 389 25.43 1.31 -12.66
C ALA A 389 24.69 0.22 -11.89
N THR A 390 23.40 0.43 -11.66
CA THR A 390 22.58 -0.52 -10.90
C THR A 390 21.28 -0.81 -11.64
N ARG A 391 20.85 -2.06 -11.62
CA ARG A 391 19.53 -2.50 -12.07
C ARG A 391 18.88 -3.28 -10.95
N SER A 392 17.68 -2.86 -10.55
CA SER A 392 16.90 -3.56 -9.53
C SER A 392 15.47 -3.83 -10.01
N GLN A 393 14.87 -4.88 -9.46
CA GLN A 393 13.48 -5.21 -9.71
C GLN A 393 12.86 -5.78 -8.45
N GLU A 394 11.65 -5.31 -8.10
CA GLU A 394 10.82 -5.88 -7.04
C GLU A 394 9.57 -6.51 -7.69
N ARG A 395 9.25 -7.75 -7.33
CA ARG A 395 8.08 -8.49 -7.81
C ARG A 395 7.31 -9.06 -6.63
N LYS A 396 5.99 -9.00 -6.70
CA LYS A 396 5.11 -9.74 -5.78
C LYS A 396 5.05 -11.21 -6.19
N GLY A 397 4.86 -12.10 -5.23
CA GLY A 397 4.58 -13.51 -5.48
C GLY A 397 3.25 -13.71 -6.23
N ALA A 398 3.01 -14.90 -6.74
CA ALA A 398 1.78 -15.23 -7.46
C ALA A 398 0.55 -15.19 -6.52
N GLY A 399 -0.58 -14.74 -7.05
CA GLY A 399 -1.84 -14.59 -6.31
C GLY A 399 -1.79 -13.46 -5.27
N ASP A 400 -2.65 -13.54 -4.25
CA ASP A 400 -2.69 -12.60 -3.12
C ASP A 400 -1.61 -12.91 -2.08
N SER A 401 -0.37 -13.04 -2.55
CA SER A 401 0.78 -13.42 -1.73
C SER A 401 1.42 -12.20 -1.07
N ARG A 402 1.71 -12.31 0.25
CA ARG A 402 2.53 -11.34 0.99
C ARG A 402 4.02 -11.41 0.61
N VAL A 403 4.43 -12.42 -0.17
CA VAL A 403 5.82 -12.65 -0.56
C VAL A 403 6.25 -11.64 -1.62
N THR A 404 7.40 -11.02 -1.38
CA THR A 404 8.08 -10.16 -2.37
C THR A 404 9.45 -10.71 -2.70
N TYR A 405 9.83 -10.60 -3.97
CA TYR A 405 11.15 -10.94 -4.47
C TYR A 405 11.83 -9.67 -4.98
N GLU A 406 13.06 -9.45 -4.57
CA GLU A 406 13.89 -8.34 -5.03
C GLU A 406 15.16 -8.90 -5.66
N THR A 407 15.51 -8.43 -6.86
CA THR A 407 16.77 -8.70 -7.51
C THR A 407 17.52 -7.40 -7.75
N ARG A 408 18.82 -7.39 -7.50
CA ARG A 408 19.69 -6.24 -7.72
C ARG A 408 20.97 -6.69 -8.40
N TRP A 409 21.33 -5.99 -9.46
CA TRP A 409 22.59 -6.17 -10.19
C TRP A 409 23.32 -4.84 -10.14
N GLY A 410 24.63 -4.89 -9.91
CA GLY A 410 25.48 -3.71 -9.86
C GLY A 410 26.76 -3.94 -10.66
N LEU A 411 27.23 -2.89 -11.31
CA LEU A 411 28.56 -2.80 -11.91
C LEU A 411 29.22 -1.55 -11.32
N LEU A 412 30.42 -1.68 -10.81
CA LEU A 412 31.17 -0.62 -10.14
C LEU A 412 32.59 -0.58 -10.67
N LEU A 413 32.98 0.56 -11.21
CA LEU A 413 34.35 0.94 -11.50
C LEU A 413 34.79 1.87 -10.35
N ALA A 414 35.81 1.48 -9.59
CA ALA A 414 36.27 2.25 -8.44
C ALA A 414 37.78 2.37 -8.41
N GLN A 415 38.25 3.47 -7.85
CA GLN A 415 39.64 3.68 -7.48
C GLN A 415 39.68 4.03 -6.01
N ASP A 416 40.29 3.15 -5.22
CA ASP A 416 40.49 3.33 -3.79
C ASP A 416 41.92 3.73 -3.52
N HIS A 417 42.11 4.80 -2.77
CA HIS A 417 43.38 5.18 -2.19
C HIS A 417 43.34 4.78 -0.72
N VAL A 418 44.12 3.79 -0.36
CA VAL A 418 44.04 3.13 0.96
C VAL A 418 45.32 3.40 1.72
N LYS A 419 45.17 3.89 2.95
CA LYS A 419 46.25 4.09 3.89
C LYS A 419 45.98 3.34 5.19
N ILE A 420 46.87 2.47 5.57
CA ILE A 420 46.80 1.67 6.80
C ILE A 420 47.60 2.41 7.88
N ASP A 421 46.98 2.66 9.03
CA ASP A 421 47.73 3.33 10.14
C ASP A 421 48.88 2.46 10.61
N GLY A 422 50.09 3.05 10.57
CA GLY A 422 51.34 2.35 10.87
C GLY A 422 51.82 1.36 9.79
N GLY A 423 51.14 1.30 8.64
CA GLY A 423 51.44 0.35 7.56
C GLY A 423 51.56 1.00 6.19
N ASP A 424 51.20 0.22 5.15
CA ASP A 424 51.37 0.57 3.75
C ASP A 424 50.29 1.55 3.25
N GLU A 425 50.62 2.30 2.22
CA GLU A 425 49.73 3.13 1.42
C GLU A 425 49.75 2.60 -0.03
N TYR A 426 48.55 2.39 -0.62
CA TYR A 426 48.42 1.86 -1.98
C TYR A 426 47.17 2.37 -2.67
N THR A 427 47.16 2.28 -3.98
CA THR A 427 45.99 2.61 -4.82
C THR A 427 45.46 1.33 -5.44
N LEU A 428 44.16 1.14 -5.39
CA LEU A 428 43.46 -0.07 -5.82
C LEU A 428 42.38 0.26 -6.86
N PRO A 429 42.71 0.25 -8.16
CA PRO A 429 41.68 0.40 -9.19
C PRO A 429 40.99 -0.93 -9.44
N THR A 430 39.65 -0.96 -9.41
CA THR A 430 38.86 -2.19 -9.50
C THR A 430 37.64 -2.05 -10.39
N LEU A 431 37.28 -3.16 -11.03
CA LEU A 431 35.99 -3.33 -11.69
C LEU A 431 35.26 -4.51 -11.02
N THR A 432 34.05 -4.23 -10.47
CA THR A 432 33.30 -5.22 -9.69
C THR A 432 31.89 -5.35 -10.23
N ALA A 433 31.43 -6.57 -10.46
CA ALA A 433 30.03 -6.90 -10.74
C ALA A 433 29.43 -7.63 -9.53
N THR A 434 28.22 -7.22 -9.13
CA THR A 434 27.50 -7.79 -7.99
C THR A 434 26.09 -8.19 -8.37
N GLY A 435 25.57 -9.24 -7.71
CA GLY A 435 24.19 -9.67 -7.82
C GLY A 435 23.64 -10.02 -6.44
N GLU A 436 22.42 -9.61 -6.17
CA GLU A 436 21.68 -9.97 -4.95
C GLU A 436 20.28 -10.40 -5.32
N TRP A 437 19.83 -11.49 -4.74
CA TRP A 437 18.46 -11.96 -4.77
C TRP A 437 17.95 -12.02 -3.34
N LEU A 438 16.75 -11.47 -3.10
CA LEU A 438 16.13 -11.42 -1.81
C LEU A 438 14.66 -11.87 -1.91
N ARG A 439 14.26 -12.79 -1.03
CA ARG A 439 12.89 -13.18 -0.77
C ARG A 439 12.47 -12.65 0.58
N ARG A 440 11.38 -11.91 0.61
CA ARG A 440 10.78 -11.38 1.84
C ARG A 440 9.34 -11.88 1.94
N ASP A 441 9.03 -12.52 3.05
CA ASP A 441 7.71 -13.02 3.40
C ASP A 441 7.38 -12.51 4.80
N VAL A 442 6.84 -11.31 4.89
CA VAL A 442 6.56 -10.62 6.15
C VAL A 442 5.17 -9.97 6.12
N ASP A 443 4.59 -9.80 7.29
CA ASP A 443 3.31 -9.11 7.49
C ASP A 443 3.40 -7.62 7.14
N ASN A 444 4.47 -6.94 7.56
CA ASN A 444 4.74 -5.53 7.26
C ASN A 444 6.20 -5.33 6.83
N LYS A 445 6.40 -4.62 5.70
CA LYS A 445 7.74 -4.37 5.14
C LYS A 445 8.60 -3.47 6.03
N TYR A 446 7.98 -2.52 6.74
CA TYR A 446 8.66 -1.49 7.52
C TYR A 446 8.79 -1.84 9.00
N ASP A 447 7.84 -2.60 9.55
CA ASP A 447 7.83 -3.07 10.93
C ASP A 447 7.39 -4.54 10.96
N PRO A 448 8.28 -5.48 10.56
CA PRO A 448 7.93 -6.89 10.51
C PRO A 448 7.81 -7.50 11.91
N ARG A 449 6.67 -8.09 12.19
CA ARG A 449 6.39 -8.83 13.42
C ARG A 449 6.37 -10.34 13.22
N GLU A 450 6.00 -10.75 12.02
CA GLU A 450 5.93 -12.16 11.62
C GLU A 450 6.50 -12.36 10.23
N GLY A 451 7.22 -13.47 10.03
CA GLY A 451 7.68 -13.85 8.72
C GLY A 451 9.16 -14.18 8.63
N ASN A 452 9.68 -14.14 7.41
CA ASN A 452 11.08 -14.43 7.12
C ASN A 452 11.63 -13.62 5.95
N LEU A 453 12.95 -13.48 5.95
CA LEU A 453 13.73 -12.90 4.87
C LEU A 453 14.90 -13.83 4.57
N ILE A 454 15.13 -14.10 3.30
CA ILE A 454 16.28 -14.85 2.78
C ILE A 454 16.92 -14.00 1.70
N ALA A 455 18.24 -13.79 1.79
CA ALA A 455 19.00 -13.07 0.79
C ALA A 455 20.25 -13.87 0.38
N LEU A 456 20.47 -13.96 -0.93
CA LEU A 456 21.66 -14.53 -1.56
C LEU A 456 22.36 -13.41 -2.31
N GLY A 457 23.61 -13.14 -2.00
CA GLY A 457 24.43 -12.15 -2.67
C GLY A 457 25.72 -12.75 -3.17
N GLY A 458 26.19 -12.26 -4.29
CA GLY A 458 27.48 -12.63 -4.85
C GLY A 458 28.12 -11.47 -5.59
N GLY A 459 29.42 -11.59 -5.84
CA GLY A 459 30.15 -10.62 -6.64
C GLY A 459 31.42 -11.21 -7.20
N VAL A 460 31.80 -10.69 -8.34
CA VAL A 460 33.08 -10.96 -8.99
C VAL A 460 33.73 -9.63 -9.33
N GLY A 461 35.03 -9.55 -9.16
CA GLY A 461 35.77 -8.34 -9.51
C GLY A 461 37.16 -8.67 -9.97
N VAL A 462 37.82 -7.68 -10.52
CA VAL A 462 39.20 -7.72 -10.97
C VAL A 462 39.88 -6.42 -10.57
N THR A 463 41.14 -6.52 -10.10
CA THR A 463 42.01 -5.37 -9.92
C THR A 463 42.58 -4.99 -11.29
N LEU A 464 42.48 -3.72 -11.66
CA LEU A 464 42.82 -3.27 -13.01
C LEU A 464 44.31 -3.06 -13.24
N ASP A 465 45.08 -2.96 -12.16
CA ASP A 465 46.54 -2.83 -12.17
C ASP A 465 47.25 -4.16 -12.32
N THR A 466 46.80 -5.20 -11.61
CA THR A 466 47.44 -6.53 -11.62
C THR A 466 46.66 -7.57 -12.46
N GLY A 467 45.39 -7.28 -12.80
CA GLY A 467 44.52 -8.20 -13.54
C GLY A 467 44.01 -9.37 -12.69
N GLU A 468 44.20 -9.35 -11.38
CA GLU A 468 43.86 -10.48 -10.52
C GLU A 468 42.39 -10.49 -10.12
N PRO A 469 41.72 -11.65 -10.23
CA PRO A 469 40.31 -11.76 -9.89
C PRO A 469 40.08 -11.98 -8.39
N TYR A 470 38.94 -11.50 -7.91
CA TYR A 470 38.38 -11.80 -6.58
C TYR A 470 36.88 -12.07 -6.66
N THR A 471 36.36 -12.90 -5.76
CA THR A 471 34.95 -13.27 -5.74
C THR A 471 34.41 -13.27 -4.32
N ARG A 472 33.11 -13.06 -4.18
CA ARG A 472 32.40 -13.10 -2.91
C ARG A 472 31.08 -13.84 -3.02
N ALA A 473 30.75 -14.62 -2.00
CA ALA A 473 29.39 -15.11 -1.77
C ALA A 473 28.93 -14.73 -0.36
N ARG A 474 27.64 -14.45 -0.23
CA ARG A 474 26.99 -14.04 1.03
C ARG A 474 25.60 -14.66 1.09
N PHE A 475 25.27 -15.20 2.24
CA PHE A 475 23.93 -15.68 2.58
C PHE A 475 23.47 -14.99 3.85
N ARG A 476 22.24 -14.50 3.87
CA ARG A 476 21.60 -13.91 5.04
C ARG A 476 20.20 -14.48 5.18
N ALA A 477 19.86 -14.88 6.40
CA ALA A 477 18.52 -15.30 6.77
C ALA A 477 18.08 -14.55 8.03
N GLN A 478 16.82 -14.19 8.09
CA GLN A 478 16.21 -13.54 9.25
C GLN A 478 14.79 -14.06 9.42
N LYS A 479 14.40 -14.30 10.67
CA LYS A 479 13.08 -14.77 11.04
C LYS A 479 12.53 -13.94 12.18
N TRP A 480 11.25 -13.59 12.09
CA TRP A 480 10.48 -12.90 13.13
C TRP A 480 9.39 -13.80 13.64
N TRP A 481 9.24 -13.84 14.98
CA TRP A 481 8.18 -14.56 15.68
C TRP A 481 7.49 -13.60 16.64
N PRO A 482 6.18 -13.36 16.51
CA PRO A 482 5.44 -12.58 17.49
C PRO A 482 5.36 -13.36 18.81
N ILE A 483 5.70 -12.69 19.92
CA ILE A 483 5.55 -13.21 21.29
C ILE A 483 4.50 -12.34 21.98
N GLY A 484 3.27 -12.84 22.07
CA GLY A 484 2.17 -12.04 22.60
C GLY A 484 1.77 -10.89 21.68
N LYS A 485 1.23 -9.79 22.24
CA LYS A 485 0.68 -8.67 21.46
C LYS A 485 1.73 -7.61 21.10
N LEU A 486 2.77 -7.44 21.89
CA LEU A 486 3.72 -6.31 21.77
C LEU A 486 5.14 -6.77 21.42
N ASP A 487 5.56 -7.95 21.82
CA ASP A 487 6.94 -8.41 21.69
C ASP A 487 7.16 -9.22 20.41
N VAL A 488 8.38 -9.12 19.85
CA VAL A 488 8.81 -9.88 18.67
C VAL A 488 10.20 -10.45 18.92
N LEU A 489 10.33 -11.78 18.80
CA LEU A 489 11.64 -12.43 18.75
C LEU A 489 12.19 -12.38 17.34
N THR A 490 13.38 -11.82 17.18
CA THR A 490 14.06 -11.75 15.90
C THR A 490 15.37 -12.52 15.96
N VAL A 491 15.56 -13.46 15.04
CA VAL A 491 16.82 -14.16 14.85
C VAL A 491 17.35 -13.86 13.45
N ARG A 492 18.59 -13.41 13.39
CA ARG A 492 19.30 -13.10 12.14
C ARG A 492 20.62 -13.83 12.09
N GLY A 493 20.88 -14.51 10.99
CA GLY A 493 22.16 -15.15 10.66
C GLY A 493 22.69 -14.63 9.34
N GLU A 494 24.00 -14.48 9.27
CA GLU A 494 24.72 -14.09 8.07
C GLU A 494 26.01 -14.86 7.96
N VAL A 495 26.29 -15.42 6.77
CA VAL A 495 27.52 -16.10 6.45
C VAL A 495 28.02 -15.65 5.08
N GLY A 496 29.32 -15.50 4.94
CA GLY A 496 29.92 -15.11 3.68
C GLY A 496 31.38 -15.49 3.59
N ARG A 497 31.88 -15.52 2.38
CA ARG A 497 33.28 -15.79 2.08
C ARG A 497 33.75 -14.97 0.88
N VAL A 498 34.99 -14.50 0.96
CA VAL A 498 35.73 -13.89 -0.14
C VAL A 498 36.82 -14.88 -0.58
N TRP A 499 36.98 -15.03 -1.87
CA TRP A 499 38.06 -15.79 -2.48
C TRP A 499 38.90 -14.84 -3.33
N ALA A 500 40.18 -14.78 -3.05
CA ALA A 500 41.19 -14.03 -3.78
C ALA A 500 42.52 -14.78 -3.66
N ASN A 501 43.43 -14.59 -4.59
CA ASN A 501 44.78 -15.11 -4.46
C ASN A 501 45.50 -14.41 -3.28
N GLY A 502 46.47 -15.08 -2.65
CA GLY A 502 47.06 -14.64 -1.39
C GLY A 502 47.69 -13.24 -1.37
N ASN A 503 48.01 -12.67 -2.53
CA ASN A 503 48.62 -11.34 -2.67
C ASN A 503 47.65 -10.28 -3.19
N VAL A 504 46.37 -10.64 -3.48
CA VAL A 504 45.39 -9.71 -4.04
C VAL A 504 44.77 -8.85 -2.93
N GLN A 505 44.89 -7.56 -3.10
CA GLN A 505 44.14 -6.62 -2.27
C GLN A 505 42.71 -6.49 -2.78
N VAL A 506 41.74 -6.61 -1.89
CA VAL A 506 40.30 -6.56 -2.19
C VAL A 506 39.70 -5.27 -1.63
N PRO A 507 38.81 -4.59 -2.36
CA PRO A 507 38.14 -3.42 -1.83
C PRO A 507 37.51 -3.69 -0.46
N ASP A 508 37.64 -2.74 0.48
CA ASP A 508 37.20 -2.94 1.85
C ASP A 508 35.70 -3.25 1.99
N ASP A 509 34.85 -2.67 1.17
CA ASP A 509 33.41 -2.92 1.13
C ASP A 509 33.02 -4.28 0.50
N PHE A 510 33.96 -4.94 -0.14
CA PHE A 510 33.78 -6.29 -0.67
C PHE A 510 34.07 -7.35 0.40
N GLY A 511 34.81 -7.03 1.44
CA GLY A 511 35.10 -7.91 2.56
C GLY A 511 34.04 -7.91 3.65
N PHE A 512 34.39 -8.56 4.78
CA PHE A 512 33.50 -8.67 5.94
C PHE A 512 34.18 -8.07 7.17
N ARG A 513 33.53 -7.05 7.77
CA ARG A 513 33.83 -6.50 9.09
C ARG A 513 32.54 -6.38 9.87
N THR A 514 32.62 -6.49 11.19
CA THR A 514 31.45 -6.35 12.07
C THR A 514 31.80 -5.56 13.33
N GLY A 515 30.83 -5.26 14.17
CA GLY A 515 30.90 -4.40 15.34
C GLY A 515 29.98 -3.19 15.20
N GLY A 516 29.61 -2.58 16.32
CA GLY A 516 28.72 -1.44 16.40
C GLY A 516 27.28 -1.81 16.77
N ALA A 517 26.47 -0.78 17.02
CA ALA A 517 25.13 -0.88 17.57
C ALA A 517 24.15 -1.76 16.74
N ARG A 518 24.37 -1.86 15.42
CA ARG A 518 23.51 -2.63 14.49
C ARG A 518 23.94 -4.08 14.30
N SER A 519 25.08 -4.49 14.84
CA SER A 519 25.60 -5.85 14.71
C SER A 519 25.92 -6.44 16.08
N ILE A 520 27.09 -6.18 16.65
CA ILE A 520 27.51 -6.67 17.96
C ILE A 520 27.69 -5.47 18.89
N ARG A 521 26.69 -5.22 19.73
CA ARG A 521 26.72 -4.15 20.73
C ARG A 521 27.88 -4.35 21.70
N GLY A 522 28.50 -3.25 22.13
CA GLY A 522 29.69 -3.27 23.00
C GLY A 522 31.02 -3.27 22.23
N TYR A 523 31.00 -3.53 20.93
CA TYR A 523 32.18 -3.35 20.07
C TYR A 523 32.01 -2.08 19.23
N LYS A 524 33.12 -1.35 19.01
CA LYS A 524 33.11 -0.17 18.13
C LYS A 524 32.73 -0.56 16.70
N TYR A 525 32.22 0.40 15.95
CA TYR A 525 31.80 0.20 14.56
C TYR A 525 32.95 -0.40 13.72
N GLN A 526 32.70 -1.52 13.04
CA GLN A 526 33.63 -2.25 12.21
C GLN A 526 34.97 -2.62 12.87
N SER A 527 34.98 -2.78 14.20
CA SER A 527 36.21 -3.11 14.95
C SER A 527 36.56 -4.60 14.97
N ILE A 528 35.66 -5.47 14.54
CA ILE A 528 35.87 -6.92 14.46
C ILE A 528 36.21 -7.27 13.01
N GLY A 529 37.45 -7.64 12.78
CA GLY A 529 38.04 -7.98 11.50
C GLY A 529 39.44 -8.55 11.69
N LEU A 530 40.20 -8.67 10.62
CA LEU A 530 41.62 -9.02 10.67
C LEU A 530 42.42 -7.76 11.11
N LYS A 531 43.34 -7.90 12.05
CA LYS A 531 44.26 -6.84 12.42
C LYS A 531 45.47 -6.86 11.48
N ARG A 532 45.75 -5.70 10.86
CA ARG A 532 46.94 -5.47 10.09
C ARG A 532 47.52 -4.15 10.55
N ASP A 533 48.72 -4.19 11.14
CA ASP A 533 49.33 -3.07 11.83
C ASP A 533 48.39 -2.47 12.87
N ASN A 534 48.11 -1.19 12.85
CA ASN A 534 47.17 -0.53 13.77
C ASN A 534 45.72 -0.48 13.24
N ALA A 535 45.45 -1.05 12.06
CA ALA A 535 44.13 -1.01 11.44
C ALA A 535 43.36 -2.33 11.55
N THR A 536 42.04 -2.23 11.50
CA THR A 536 41.15 -3.38 11.29
C THR A 536 40.75 -3.44 9.84
N VAL A 537 41.22 -4.47 9.13
CA VAL A 537 40.88 -4.74 7.74
C VAL A 537 39.85 -5.84 7.64
N CYS A 538 39.28 -6.05 6.44
CA CYS A 538 38.28 -7.08 6.24
C CYS A 538 38.85 -8.49 6.47
N LEU A 539 37.99 -9.40 6.95
CA LEU A 539 38.32 -10.82 7.05
C LEU A 539 38.46 -11.41 5.63
N LEU A 540 39.68 -11.47 5.15
CA LEU A 540 40.08 -12.35 4.04
C LEU A 540 40.40 -13.71 4.64
N TYR A 541 39.74 -14.75 4.21
CA TYR A 541 40.19 -16.08 4.53
C TYR A 541 41.39 -16.40 3.61
N THR A 542 42.55 -15.96 4.03
CA THR A 542 43.81 -16.48 3.45
C THR A 542 44.04 -17.85 4.10
N SER A 543 44.08 -18.91 3.29
CA SER A 543 44.68 -20.16 3.72
C SER A 543 46.10 -19.85 4.16
N PRO A 544 46.54 -20.23 5.38
CA PRO A 544 47.93 -20.00 5.77
C PRO A 544 48.83 -20.65 4.73
N SER A 545 49.75 -19.85 4.17
CA SER A 545 50.78 -20.38 3.29
C SER A 545 51.60 -21.39 4.07
N PRO A 546 51.94 -22.58 3.53
CA PRO A 546 52.78 -23.55 4.22
C PRO A 546 54.23 -23.08 4.48
N ARG A 547 54.52 -21.78 4.27
CA ARG A 547 55.85 -21.18 4.46
C ARG A 547 56.00 -20.38 5.74
N ASP A 548 54.97 -20.25 6.57
CA ASP A 548 55.02 -19.53 7.84
C ASP A 548 55.04 -20.50 9.04
N SER A 549 55.82 -21.57 8.97
CA SER A 549 56.16 -22.44 10.09
C SER A 549 57.67 -22.41 10.32
#